data_95a8dde372f993381120cf743883f435
#
_entry.id   95a8dde372f993381120cf743883f435
#
_cell.length_a   1.000
_cell.length_b   1.000
_cell.length_c   1.000
_cell.angle_alpha   90.00
_cell.angle_beta   90.00
_cell.angle_gamma   90.00
#
_symmetry.space_group_name_H-M   'P 1'
#
loop_
_entity.id
_entity.type
_entity.pdbx_description
1 polymer ?
#
loop_
_entity_poly.entity_id
_entity_poly.type
_entity_poly.pdbx_seq_one_letter_code
_entity_poly.pdbx_strand_id
1 'polypeptide(L)'
;MKDSLHDYMKVGIVHFMAYPFALSGEEPVADSIAEIVEDDFFDAIEVTRINDDAERRRVADILATSGATVGFGGQPYILRGRLNLNSPDEEERAHAIDVLKGGIDQAYELGAGKFGFLSGPKPPAAQRDQALELLADSIVQLGRYARSKGDLAL
;
A
#
# COMPACT_ATOMS: atom_id res chain seq x y z
N MET A 1 9.51 -24.57 20.62
CA MET A 1 10.08 -24.56 19.27
C MET A 1 11.59 -24.47 19.45
N LYS A 2 12.36 -25.26 18.71
CA LYS A 2 13.84 -25.22 18.81
C LYS A 2 14.45 -24.19 17.89
N ASP A 3 13.72 -23.74 16.86
CA ASP A 3 14.18 -22.85 15.81
C ASP A 3 13.43 -21.51 15.88
N SER A 4 14.08 -20.42 15.46
CA SER A 4 13.48 -19.10 15.41
C SER A 4 12.46 -19.02 14.26
N LEU A 5 11.40 -18.22 14.42
CA LEU A 5 10.45 -17.92 13.35
C LEU A 5 11.16 -17.29 12.13
N HIS A 6 12.19 -16.50 12.38
CA HIS A 6 13.01 -15.83 11.36
C HIS A 6 13.80 -16.79 10.48
N ASP A 7 14.01 -18.05 10.91
CA ASP A 7 14.65 -19.09 10.07
C ASP A 7 13.77 -19.55 8.91
N TYR A 8 12.45 -19.25 8.97
CA TYR A 8 11.47 -19.74 8.00
C TYR A 8 10.76 -18.63 7.24
N MET A 9 10.64 -17.42 7.82
CA MET A 9 9.92 -16.31 7.22
C MET A 9 10.39 -14.97 7.77
N LYS A 10 10.14 -13.89 7.02
CA LYS A 10 10.27 -12.54 7.51
C LYS A 10 9.08 -12.19 8.39
N VAL A 11 9.34 -11.69 9.58
CA VAL A 11 8.30 -11.16 10.48
C VAL A 11 8.09 -9.69 10.13
N GLY A 12 6.86 -9.28 9.90
CA GLY A 12 6.55 -7.91 9.51
C GLY A 12 5.42 -7.30 10.33
N ILE A 13 5.38 -5.98 10.31
CA ILE A 13 4.32 -5.19 10.96
C ILE A 13 3.66 -4.25 9.96
N VAL A 14 2.35 -4.09 10.10
CA VAL A 14 1.59 -3.08 9.35
C VAL A 14 1.58 -1.81 10.18
N HIS A 15 2.42 -0.83 9.81
CA HIS A 15 2.64 0.41 10.56
C HIS A 15 1.34 1.14 10.89
N PHE A 16 0.48 1.39 9.90
CA PHE A 16 -0.77 2.14 10.10
C PHE A 16 -1.85 1.38 10.89
N MET A 17 -1.65 0.10 11.17
CA MET A 17 -2.50 -0.66 12.11
C MET A 17 -1.96 -0.57 13.53
N ALA A 18 -0.64 -0.56 13.71
CA ALA A 18 0.01 -0.34 15.00
C ALA A 18 -0.10 1.13 15.45
N TYR A 19 -0.02 2.05 14.49
CA TYR A 19 -0.10 3.50 14.69
C TYR A 19 -1.26 4.10 13.88
N PRO A 20 -2.52 4.04 14.37
CA PRO A 20 -3.71 4.45 13.60
C PRO A 20 -3.75 5.91 13.14
N PHE A 21 -2.99 6.80 13.76
CA PHE A 21 -2.86 8.19 13.31
C PHE A 21 -2.27 8.28 11.89
N ALA A 22 -1.42 7.33 11.48
CA ALA A 22 -0.83 7.28 10.16
C ALA A 22 -1.85 7.05 9.02
N LEU A 23 -3.07 6.59 9.32
CA LEU A 23 -4.12 6.34 8.33
C LEU A 23 -4.55 7.58 7.55
N SER A 24 -4.39 8.78 8.12
CA SER A 24 -4.75 10.04 7.44
C SER A 24 -3.73 10.40 6.35
N GLY A 25 -2.46 10.08 6.55
CA GLY A 25 -1.33 10.55 5.75
C GLY A 25 -0.91 11.98 6.06
N GLU A 26 -1.53 12.64 7.05
CA GLU A 26 -1.28 14.04 7.42
C GLU A 26 -0.31 14.18 8.62
N GLU A 27 -0.26 13.15 9.45
CA GLU A 27 0.54 13.17 10.68
C GLU A 27 2.00 12.77 10.39
N PRO A 28 2.98 13.30 11.16
CA PRO A 28 4.36 12.86 11.05
C PRO A 28 4.50 11.41 11.52
N VAL A 29 5.18 10.59 10.73
CA VAL A 29 5.29 9.13 10.95
C VAL A 29 6.74 8.62 11.01
N ALA A 30 7.71 9.46 10.69
CA ALA A 30 9.10 9.04 10.58
C ALA A 30 9.65 8.48 11.90
N ASP A 31 9.31 9.07 13.04
CA ASP A 31 9.80 8.60 14.34
C ASP A 31 9.23 7.21 14.70
N SER A 32 7.94 6.97 14.44
CA SER A 32 7.33 5.66 14.69
C SER A 32 7.77 4.59 13.68
N ILE A 33 8.14 4.98 12.47
CA ILE A 33 8.73 4.07 11.48
C ILE A 33 10.16 3.72 11.89
N ALA A 34 10.96 4.71 12.34
CA ALA A 34 12.31 4.48 12.85
C ALA A 34 12.30 3.51 14.04
N GLU A 35 11.40 3.70 15.00
CA GLU A 35 11.23 2.80 16.15
C GLU A 35 11.00 1.34 15.72
N ILE A 36 10.17 1.12 14.69
CA ILE A 36 9.88 -0.23 14.19
C ILE A 36 11.10 -0.85 13.50
N VAL A 37 11.78 -0.10 12.64
CA VAL A 37 12.88 -0.67 11.84
C VAL A 37 14.20 -0.78 12.62
N GLU A 38 14.28 -0.16 13.80
CA GLU A 38 15.35 -0.35 14.77
C GLU A 38 15.13 -1.57 15.68
N ASP A 39 13.91 -2.13 15.71
CA ASP A 39 13.61 -3.35 16.47
C ASP A 39 14.00 -4.59 15.65
N ASP A 40 15.02 -5.31 16.11
CA ASP A 40 15.53 -6.54 15.48
C ASP A 40 14.49 -7.67 15.32
N PHE A 41 13.30 -7.51 15.91
CA PHE A 41 12.20 -8.46 15.73
C PHE A 41 11.50 -8.35 14.37
N PHE A 42 11.53 -7.19 13.74
CA PHE A 42 10.83 -6.97 12.49
C PHE A 42 11.76 -6.94 11.27
N ASP A 43 11.59 -7.89 10.36
CA ASP A 43 12.29 -7.95 9.06
C ASP A 43 11.59 -7.17 7.95
N ALA A 44 10.33 -6.79 8.17
CA ALA A 44 9.50 -6.13 7.16
C ALA A 44 8.53 -5.12 7.79
N ILE A 45 8.22 -4.08 7.03
CA ILE A 45 7.23 -3.07 7.40
C ILE A 45 6.29 -2.79 6.23
N GLU A 46 5.00 -2.67 6.49
CA GLU A 46 4.03 -2.16 5.53
C GLU A 46 3.64 -0.73 5.93
N VAL A 47 3.99 0.23 5.08
CA VAL A 47 3.67 1.65 5.23
C VAL A 47 2.47 2.03 4.37
N THR A 48 1.93 3.22 4.53
CA THR A 48 0.88 3.76 3.67
C THR A 48 1.22 5.18 3.25
N ARG A 49 0.24 5.91 2.70
CA ARG A 49 0.44 7.28 2.19
C ARG A 49 1.02 8.22 3.23
N ILE A 50 1.87 9.13 2.75
CA ILE A 50 2.42 10.25 3.50
C ILE A 50 2.27 11.48 2.61
N ASN A 51 1.37 12.41 2.97
CA ASN A 51 1.03 13.54 2.11
C ASN A 51 2.11 14.64 2.12
N ASP A 52 2.79 14.84 3.25
CA ASP A 52 3.89 15.78 3.34
C ASP A 52 5.14 15.26 2.63
N ASP A 53 5.63 16.00 1.64
CA ASP A 53 6.78 15.61 0.81
C ASP A 53 8.10 15.58 1.59
N ALA A 54 8.26 16.42 2.62
CA ALA A 54 9.47 16.43 3.43
C ALA A 54 9.50 15.23 4.36
N GLU A 55 8.37 14.93 4.98
CA GLU A 55 8.19 13.75 5.82
C GLU A 55 8.36 12.46 5.01
N ARG A 56 7.79 12.40 3.80
CA ARG A 56 7.93 11.24 2.92
C ARG A 56 9.39 10.99 2.52
N ARG A 57 10.17 12.03 2.21
CA ARG A 57 11.61 11.89 1.96
C ARG A 57 12.36 11.41 3.19
N ARG A 58 12.07 11.96 4.39
CA ARG A 58 12.68 11.50 5.63
C ARG A 58 12.42 10.02 5.90
N VAL A 59 11.18 9.57 5.67
CA VAL A 59 10.82 8.15 5.78
C VAL A 59 11.55 7.29 4.74
N ALA A 60 11.64 7.76 3.49
CA ALA A 60 12.38 7.04 2.44
C ALA A 60 13.84 6.82 2.82
N ASP A 61 14.52 7.83 3.38
CA ASP A 61 15.90 7.73 3.85
C ASP A 61 16.06 6.72 5.00
N ILE A 62 15.12 6.72 5.96
CA ILE A 62 15.09 5.74 7.06
C ILE A 62 14.92 4.31 6.50
N LEU A 63 13.94 4.10 5.64
CA LEU A 63 13.66 2.78 5.06
C LEU A 63 14.81 2.28 4.20
N ALA A 64 15.43 3.15 3.40
CA ALA A 64 16.55 2.78 2.53
C ALA A 64 17.79 2.27 3.30
N THR A 65 17.97 2.72 4.53
CA THR A 65 19.13 2.34 5.39
C THR A 65 18.82 1.24 6.39
N SER A 66 17.54 0.91 6.64
CA SER A 66 17.11 -0.04 7.67
C SER A 66 17.41 -1.51 7.34
N GLY A 67 17.50 -1.86 6.05
CA GLY A 67 17.55 -3.25 5.61
C GLY A 67 16.20 -3.99 5.66
N ALA A 68 15.14 -3.38 6.16
CA ALA A 68 13.81 -3.97 6.23
C ALA A 68 13.20 -4.14 4.82
N THR A 69 12.41 -5.18 4.65
CA THR A 69 11.58 -5.33 3.44
C THR A 69 10.37 -4.40 3.54
N VAL A 70 10.19 -3.52 2.55
CA VAL A 70 9.11 -2.54 2.54
C VAL A 70 7.96 -3.00 1.66
N GLY A 71 6.75 -3.00 2.22
CA GLY A 71 5.49 -3.10 1.52
C GLY A 71 4.72 -1.77 1.59
N PHE A 72 3.81 -1.54 0.66
CA PHE A 72 2.93 -0.37 0.68
C PHE A 72 1.46 -0.79 0.72
N GLY A 73 0.74 -0.31 1.71
CA GLY A 73 -0.68 -0.54 1.91
C GLY A 73 -1.54 0.55 1.27
N GLY A 74 -2.20 0.19 0.18
CA GLY A 74 -3.20 1.02 -0.49
C GLY A 74 -4.62 0.87 0.08
N GLN A 75 -4.83 0.00 1.08
CA GLN A 75 -6.14 -0.22 1.69
C GLN A 75 -6.77 1.06 2.27
N PRO A 76 -6.01 1.95 2.96
CA PRO A 76 -6.55 3.20 3.47
C PRO A 76 -7.13 4.11 2.39
N TYR A 77 -6.57 4.13 1.17
CA TYR A 77 -7.13 4.90 0.06
C TYR A 77 -8.54 4.43 -0.28
N ILE A 78 -8.72 3.12 -0.44
CA ILE A 78 -10.01 2.52 -0.79
C ILE A 78 -11.04 2.75 0.31
N LEU A 79 -10.68 2.47 1.58
CA LEU A 79 -11.60 2.53 2.70
C LEU A 79 -12.03 3.96 3.04
N ARG A 80 -11.07 4.88 3.16
CA ARG A 80 -11.36 6.27 3.54
C ARG A 80 -11.91 7.10 2.38
N GLY A 81 -11.42 6.84 1.16
CA GLY A 81 -11.90 7.47 -0.07
C GLY A 81 -13.20 6.87 -0.60
N ARG A 82 -13.69 5.77 -0.01
CA ARG A 82 -14.84 4.99 -0.51
C ARG A 82 -14.70 4.66 -2.00
N LEU A 83 -13.47 4.36 -2.42
CA LEU A 83 -13.15 4.10 -3.82
C LEU A 83 -13.66 2.73 -4.25
N ASN A 84 -14.00 2.62 -5.54
CA ASN A 84 -14.58 1.41 -6.10
C ASN A 84 -13.96 1.06 -7.45
N LEU A 85 -13.02 0.12 -7.47
CA LEU A 85 -12.37 -0.38 -8.70
C LEU A 85 -13.26 -1.28 -9.55
N ASN A 86 -14.38 -1.72 -9.01
CA ASN A 86 -15.36 -2.58 -9.70
C ASN A 86 -16.67 -1.86 -10.02
N SER A 87 -16.72 -0.52 -9.90
CA SER A 87 -17.91 0.25 -10.19
C SER A 87 -18.33 0.15 -11.64
N PRO A 88 -19.62 -0.01 -11.95
CA PRO A 88 -20.14 0.15 -13.31
C PRO A 88 -20.09 1.60 -13.80
N ASP A 89 -20.01 2.57 -12.88
CA ASP A 89 -19.78 3.98 -13.19
C ASP A 89 -18.31 4.18 -13.58
N GLU A 90 -18.09 4.62 -14.83
CA GLU A 90 -16.75 4.79 -15.39
C GLU A 90 -15.97 5.93 -14.72
N GLU A 91 -16.64 7.03 -14.33
CA GLU A 91 -15.99 8.17 -13.67
C GLU A 91 -15.52 7.79 -12.26
N GLU A 92 -16.37 7.09 -11.50
CA GLU A 92 -16.02 6.58 -10.18
C GLU A 92 -14.84 5.61 -10.27
N ARG A 93 -14.87 4.70 -11.23
CA ARG A 93 -13.80 3.72 -11.45
C ARG A 93 -12.47 4.38 -11.88
N ALA A 94 -12.53 5.34 -12.81
CA ALA A 94 -11.37 6.10 -13.26
C ALA A 94 -10.74 6.89 -12.12
N HIS A 95 -11.55 7.55 -11.29
CA HIS A 95 -11.08 8.24 -10.10
C HIS A 95 -10.36 7.29 -9.13
N ALA A 96 -10.92 6.12 -8.87
CA ALA A 96 -10.29 5.12 -7.99
C ALA A 96 -8.93 4.66 -8.53
N ILE A 97 -8.83 4.43 -9.84
CA ILE A 97 -7.58 4.06 -10.52
C ILE A 97 -6.54 5.19 -10.38
N ASP A 98 -6.91 6.45 -10.61
CA ASP A 98 -5.98 7.57 -10.55
C ASP A 98 -5.46 7.83 -9.13
N VAL A 99 -6.31 7.70 -8.12
CA VAL A 99 -5.88 7.77 -6.71
C VAL A 99 -4.87 6.67 -6.39
N LEU A 100 -5.10 5.44 -6.83
CA LEU A 100 -4.15 4.34 -6.59
C LEU A 100 -2.86 4.47 -7.40
N LYS A 101 -2.86 5.09 -8.58
CA LYS A 101 -1.61 5.44 -9.29
C LYS A 101 -0.74 6.39 -8.46
N GLY A 102 -1.35 7.39 -7.82
CA GLY A 102 -0.63 8.24 -6.86
C GLY A 102 -0.05 7.46 -5.68
N GLY A 103 -0.76 6.44 -5.20
CA GLY A 103 -0.24 5.51 -4.19
C GLY A 103 0.94 4.67 -4.70
N ILE A 104 0.88 4.20 -5.94
CA ILE A 104 1.99 3.48 -6.61
C ILE A 104 3.23 4.38 -6.72
N ASP A 105 3.06 5.66 -7.04
CA ASP A 105 4.17 6.62 -7.08
C ASP A 105 4.85 6.74 -5.71
N GLN A 106 4.08 6.92 -4.66
CA GLN A 106 4.64 6.96 -3.29
C GLN A 106 5.28 5.63 -2.89
N ALA A 107 4.73 4.48 -3.32
CA ALA A 107 5.35 3.18 -3.06
C ALA A 107 6.76 3.09 -3.65
N TYR A 108 6.96 3.60 -4.86
CA TYR A 108 8.31 3.69 -5.47
C TYR A 108 9.22 4.65 -4.70
N GLU A 109 8.73 5.82 -4.32
CA GLU A 109 9.52 6.80 -3.53
C GLU A 109 9.98 6.21 -2.19
N LEU A 110 9.14 5.37 -1.56
CA LEU A 110 9.43 4.72 -0.28
C LEU A 110 10.20 3.39 -0.40
N GLY A 111 10.58 2.99 -1.62
CA GLY A 111 11.34 1.77 -1.86
C GLY A 111 10.54 0.47 -1.65
N ALA A 112 9.21 0.52 -1.72
CA ALA A 112 8.38 -0.66 -1.56
C ALA A 112 8.52 -1.63 -2.74
N GLY A 113 8.66 -2.92 -2.45
CA GLY A 113 8.66 -3.99 -3.45
C GLY A 113 7.27 -4.56 -3.75
N LYS A 114 6.27 -4.23 -2.92
CA LYS A 114 4.89 -4.73 -3.05
C LYS A 114 3.89 -3.64 -2.73
N PHE A 115 2.78 -3.63 -3.45
CA PHE A 115 1.66 -2.72 -3.25
C PHE A 115 0.36 -3.52 -3.08
N GLY A 116 -0.20 -3.51 -1.88
CA GLY A 116 -1.47 -4.19 -1.57
C GLY A 116 -2.63 -3.20 -1.57
N PHE A 117 -3.79 -3.61 -2.09
CA PHE A 117 -5.00 -2.78 -2.06
C PHE A 117 -6.28 -3.63 -2.04
N LEU A 118 -7.43 -2.99 -1.82
CA LEU A 118 -8.74 -3.61 -1.83
C LEU A 118 -9.47 -3.32 -3.14
N SER A 119 -10.36 -4.23 -3.54
CA SER A 119 -11.14 -4.12 -4.78
C SER A 119 -12.28 -3.08 -4.72
N GLY A 120 -12.63 -2.60 -3.53
CA GLY A 120 -13.83 -1.81 -3.30
C GLY A 120 -14.98 -2.61 -2.67
N PRO A 121 -16.20 -2.05 -2.62
CA PRO A 121 -17.35 -2.69 -2.00
C PRO A 121 -17.79 -3.93 -2.77
N LYS A 122 -18.44 -4.87 -2.05
CA LYS A 122 -19.04 -6.06 -2.63
C LYS A 122 -20.25 -5.67 -3.51
N PRO A 123 -20.27 -6.03 -4.80
CA PRO A 123 -21.39 -5.75 -5.67
C PRO A 123 -22.63 -6.62 -5.32
N PRO A 124 -23.84 -6.20 -5.75
CA PRO A 124 -25.02 -7.06 -5.71
C PRO A 124 -24.77 -8.37 -6.48
N ALA A 125 -25.38 -9.47 -6.02
CA ALA A 125 -25.15 -10.81 -6.59
C ALA A 125 -25.40 -10.87 -8.11
N ALA A 126 -26.43 -10.17 -8.60
CA ALA A 126 -26.77 -10.11 -10.02
C ALA A 126 -25.75 -9.36 -10.88
N GLN A 127 -24.88 -8.55 -10.28
CA GLN A 127 -23.86 -7.73 -10.96
C GLN A 127 -22.45 -8.29 -10.78
N ARG A 128 -22.30 -9.43 -10.12
CA ARG A 128 -21.00 -9.96 -9.70
C ARG A 128 -20.06 -10.19 -10.86
N ASP A 129 -20.53 -10.82 -11.93
CA ASP A 129 -19.70 -11.18 -13.07
C ASP A 129 -19.20 -9.91 -13.80
N GLN A 130 -20.09 -8.95 -14.03
CA GLN A 130 -19.72 -7.65 -14.58
C GLN A 130 -18.70 -6.92 -13.69
N ALA A 131 -18.91 -6.91 -12.38
CA ALA A 131 -17.98 -6.25 -11.44
C ALA A 131 -16.60 -6.93 -11.44
N LEU A 132 -16.52 -8.24 -11.62
CA LEU A 132 -15.24 -8.95 -11.74
C LEU A 132 -14.50 -8.59 -13.04
N GLU A 133 -15.21 -8.44 -14.15
CA GLU A 133 -14.62 -7.98 -15.42
C GLU A 133 -14.08 -6.55 -15.29
N LEU A 134 -14.86 -5.64 -14.71
CA LEU A 134 -14.45 -4.25 -14.47
C LEU A 134 -13.26 -4.15 -13.51
N LEU A 135 -13.24 -4.98 -12.46
CA LEU A 135 -12.11 -5.08 -11.54
C LEU A 135 -10.85 -5.57 -12.26
N ALA A 136 -10.98 -6.62 -13.09
CA ALA A 136 -9.84 -7.15 -13.84
C ALA A 136 -9.23 -6.08 -14.76
N ASP A 137 -10.08 -5.28 -15.42
CA ASP A 137 -9.66 -4.16 -16.27
C ASP A 137 -8.91 -3.09 -15.45
N SER A 138 -9.44 -2.73 -14.27
CA SER A 138 -8.81 -1.78 -13.35
C SER A 138 -7.44 -2.27 -12.88
N ILE A 139 -7.32 -3.56 -12.51
CA ILE A 139 -6.05 -4.19 -12.11
C ILE A 139 -5.05 -4.18 -13.26
N VAL A 140 -5.47 -4.47 -14.48
CA VAL A 140 -4.60 -4.42 -15.67
C VAL A 140 -4.07 -3.02 -15.90
N GLN A 141 -4.90 -1.98 -15.74
CA GLN A 141 -4.46 -0.58 -15.87
C GLN A 141 -3.43 -0.21 -14.79
N LEU A 142 -3.68 -0.54 -13.53
CA LEU A 142 -2.74 -0.31 -12.43
C LEU A 142 -1.43 -1.09 -12.63
N GLY A 143 -1.50 -2.35 -13.04
CA GLY A 143 -0.34 -3.17 -13.31
C GLY A 143 0.50 -2.67 -14.48
N ARG A 144 -0.12 -2.13 -15.54
CA ARG A 144 0.61 -1.46 -16.64
C ARG A 144 1.31 -0.20 -16.14
N TYR A 145 0.61 0.60 -15.32
CA TYR A 145 1.19 1.80 -14.74
C TYR A 145 2.39 1.49 -13.85
N ALA A 146 2.26 0.54 -12.93
CA ALA A 146 3.36 0.12 -12.07
C ALA A 146 4.57 -0.36 -12.91
N ARG A 147 4.35 -1.28 -13.85
CA ARG A 147 5.43 -1.78 -14.73
C ARG A 147 6.09 -0.72 -15.61
N SER A 148 5.41 0.39 -15.92
CA SER A 148 6.02 1.49 -16.66
C SER A 148 7.06 2.27 -15.85
N LYS A 149 7.08 2.09 -14.52
CA LYS A 149 7.98 2.77 -13.58
C LYS A 149 9.05 1.86 -12.98
N GLY A 150 8.79 0.54 -12.89
CA GLY A 150 9.73 -0.42 -12.32
C GLY A 150 9.07 -1.78 -12.00
N ASP A 151 9.62 -2.50 -11.03
CA ASP A 151 9.29 -3.89 -10.72
C ASP A 151 8.34 -4.07 -9.51
N LEU A 152 7.59 -3.03 -9.14
CA LEU A 152 6.61 -3.11 -8.04
C LEU A 152 5.57 -4.19 -8.32
N ALA A 153 5.43 -5.16 -7.42
CA ALA A 153 4.38 -6.16 -7.47
C ALA A 153 3.05 -5.60 -6.90
N LEU A 154 1.95 -5.81 -7.63
CA LEU A 154 0.59 -5.49 -7.18
C LEU A 154 -0.14 -6.74 -6.70
#